data_54afea2274bcfff5378723b23b4e42a6
#
_entry.id   54afea2274bcfff5378723b23b4e42a6
#
_cell.length_a   1.000
_cell.length_b   1.000
_cell.length_c   1.000
_cell.angle_alpha   90.00
_cell.angle_beta   90.00
_cell.angle_gamma   90.00
#
_symmetry.space_group_name_H-M   'P 1'
#
loop_
_entity.id
_entity.type
_entity.pdbx_description
1 polymer ?
#
loop_
_entity_poly.entity_id
_entity_poly.type
_entity_poly.pdbx_seq_one_letter_code
_entity_poly.pdbx_strand_id
1 'polypeptide(L)'
;MLADWAGVPLGWMLGPAFVGLLLAALNNPIGSDGPLGNWGRGLLGASVGGMLQSEHLLILINAPELLLVTGGYVFAAGFVGWLWLTRVCGWQSQSGWYAALPGGLSEMVELTRQAGGRAYEVALAHALRIFLLLSLAALAVAFVHEGSWSGFALPPLALSDALMLFAVVWVGLVLGKRIRLPAHSVMGPLLISALLSFVLDWHLSVNEPLVIVAQLAIGWSLAHRFQGSSFPQIRSGLWQITGMLLCLIPLWVLAAWVVMILTEHGLAVMLLAFAPGGQAEMALIALLLGASPALVVTLHVLRVVLILSFASRWYPGKNR
;
A
#
# COMPACT_ATOMS: atom_id res chain seq x y z
N MET A 1 7.15 20.00 -6.28
CA MET A 1 8.06 21.13 -6.50
C MET A 1 8.91 21.46 -5.26
N LEU A 2 8.38 22.01 -4.14
CA LEU A 2 9.24 22.34 -2.97
C LEU A 2 9.92 21.10 -2.34
N ALA A 3 9.23 19.98 -2.21
CA ALA A 3 9.78 18.75 -1.65
C ALA A 3 10.80 18.07 -2.59
N ASP A 4 10.61 18.20 -3.90
CA ASP A 4 11.52 17.72 -4.92
C ASP A 4 12.78 18.59 -4.99
N TRP A 5 12.62 19.90 -4.88
CA TRP A 5 13.73 20.86 -4.77
C TRP A 5 14.57 20.64 -3.50
N ALA A 6 13.93 20.13 -2.43
CA ALA A 6 14.61 19.75 -1.19
C ALA A 6 15.22 18.32 -1.24
N GLY A 7 15.14 17.61 -2.37
CA GLY A 7 15.65 16.24 -2.50
C GLY A 7 14.94 15.21 -1.63
N VAL A 8 13.67 15.45 -1.25
CA VAL A 8 12.89 14.53 -0.42
C VAL A 8 12.37 13.38 -1.26
N PRO A 9 12.78 12.12 -0.98
CA PRO A 9 12.25 10.95 -1.67
C PRO A 9 10.73 10.88 -1.55
N LEU A 10 10.03 10.49 -2.63
CA LEU A 10 8.57 10.45 -2.67
C LEU A 10 7.88 11.82 -2.48
N GLY A 11 8.60 12.93 -2.70
CA GLY A 11 8.08 14.29 -2.50
C GLY A 11 6.79 14.58 -3.27
N TRP A 12 6.67 14.04 -4.49
CA TRP A 12 5.47 14.16 -5.31
C TRP A 12 4.24 13.46 -4.74
N MET A 13 4.42 12.44 -3.89
CA MET A 13 3.32 11.74 -3.21
C MET A 13 3.07 12.33 -1.81
N LEU A 14 4.12 12.58 -1.05
CA LEU A 14 4.01 13.10 0.32
C LEU A 14 3.52 14.56 0.34
N GLY A 15 3.90 15.37 -0.67
CA GLY A 15 3.47 16.77 -0.75
C GLY A 15 1.95 16.93 -0.76
N PRO A 16 1.23 16.38 -1.73
CA PRO A 16 -0.24 16.42 -1.75
C PRO A 16 -0.88 15.80 -0.51
N ALA A 17 -0.34 14.66 -0.02
CA ALA A 17 -0.86 14.00 1.19
C ALA A 17 -0.74 14.89 2.43
N PHE A 18 0.40 15.56 2.61
CA PHE A 18 0.64 16.50 3.71
C PHE A 18 -0.25 17.74 3.62
N VAL A 19 -0.38 18.33 2.43
CA VAL A 19 -1.29 19.46 2.20
C VAL A 19 -2.73 19.06 2.52
N GLY A 20 -3.17 17.88 2.09
CA GLY A 20 -4.50 17.37 2.41
C GLY A 20 -4.71 17.16 3.91
N LEU A 21 -3.72 16.63 4.61
CA LEU A 21 -3.77 16.49 6.07
C LEU A 21 -3.91 17.85 6.76
N LEU A 22 -3.17 18.87 6.32
CA LEU A 22 -3.27 20.23 6.85
C LEU A 22 -4.64 20.87 6.56
N LEU A 23 -5.12 20.74 5.32
CA LEU A 23 -6.46 21.28 4.95
C LEU A 23 -7.56 20.61 5.79
N ALA A 24 -7.51 19.30 5.97
CA ALA A 24 -8.44 18.59 6.83
C ALA A 24 -8.35 19.07 8.28
N ALA A 25 -7.14 19.24 8.83
CA ALA A 25 -6.93 19.74 10.18
C ALA A 25 -7.49 21.17 10.37
N LEU A 26 -7.49 21.98 9.32
CA LEU A 26 -8.07 23.33 9.29
C LEU A 26 -9.58 23.36 8.93
N ASN A 27 -10.21 22.19 8.81
CA ASN A 27 -11.60 22.01 8.36
C ASN A 27 -11.90 22.62 6.97
N ASN A 28 -10.89 22.72 6.12
CA ASN A 28 -11.06 23.18 4.76
C ASN A 28 -11.43 22.00 3.83
N PRO A 29 -12.36 22.20 2.87
CA PRO A 29 -12.73 21.13 1.95
C PRO A 29 -11.57 20.78 1.03
N ILE A 30 -11.32 19.49 0.86
CA ILE A 30 -10.47 18.95 -0.18
C ILE A 30 -11.41 18.54 -1.30
N GLY A 31 -11.19 19.01 -2.53
CA GLY A 31 -12.06 18.68 -3.66
C GLY A 31 -12.34 17.18 -3.81
N SER A 32 -13.16 16.77 -4.77
CA SER A 32 -13.47 15.35 -4.98
C SER A 32 -12.23 14.55 -5.41
N ASP A 33 -12.08 13.32 -4.89
CA ASP A 33 -11.00 12.39 -5.30
C ASP A 33 -11.14 12.01 -6.80
N GLY A 34 -12.36 11.94 -7.30
CA GLY A 34 -12.63 11.53 -8.66
C GLY A 34 -12.00 10.18 -9.02
N PRO A 35 -11.71 9.92 -10.31
CA PRO A 35 -11.05 8.70 -10.74
C PRO A 35 -9.51 8.74 -10.58
N LEU A 36 -8.92 9.91 -10.28
CA LEU A 36 -7.48 10.16 -10.37
C LEU A 36 -6.65 9.19 -9.51
N GLY A 37 -7.06 8.96 -8.26
CA GLY A 37 -6.36 8.03 -7.37
C GLY A 37 -6.41 6.59 -7.86
N ASN A 38 -7.51 6.16 -8.51
CA ASN A 38 -7.60 4.84 -9.12
C ASN A 38 -6.67 4.72 -10.33
N TRP A 39 -6.60 5.76 -11.15
CA TRP A 39 -5.69 5.81 -12.30
C TRP A 39 -4.22 5.75 -11.85
N GLY A 40 -3.81 6.51 -10.84
CA GLY A 40 -2.45 6.46 -10.30
C GLY A 40 -2.07 5.07 -9.79
N ARG A 41 -2.95 4.44 -9.01
CA ARG A 41 -2.75 3.06 -8.57
C ARG A 41 -2.75 2.07 -9.74
N GLY A 42 -3.58 2.30 -10.75
CA GLY A 42 -3.64 1.50 -11.97
C GLY A 42 -2.35 1.58 -12.79
N LEU A 43 -1.77 2.77 -12.93
CA LEU A 43 -0.48 2.97 -13.59
C LEU A 43 0.63 2.16 -12.90
N LEU A 44 0.72 2.22 -11.56
CA LEU A 44 1.68 1.40 -10.82
C LEU A 44 1.38 -0.09 -10.94
N GLY A 45 0.10 -0.49 -10.86
CA GLY A 45 -0.30 -1.87 -11.05
C GLY A 45 0.13 -2.42 -12.42
N ALA A 46 -0.15 -1.67 -13.49
CA ALA A 46 0.26 -2.05 -14.85
C ALA A 46 1.78 -2.13 -15.00
N SER A 47 2.50 -1.14 -14.44
CA SER A 47 3.98 -1.14 -14.47
C SER A 47 4.56 -2.37 -13.80
N VAL A 48 4.06 -2.71 -12.60
CA VAL A 48 4.53 -3.88 -11.85
C VAL A 48 4.10 -5.18 -12.53
N GLY A 49 2.90 -5.23 -13.11
CA GLY A 49 2.41 -6.40 -13.85
C GLY A 49 3.32 -6.76 -15.04
N GLY A 50 3.79 -5.75 -15.79
CA GLY A 50 4.75 -5.95 -16.87
C GLY A 50 6.15 -6.40 -16.43
N MET A 51 6.47 -6.28 -15.14
CA MET A 51 7.73 -6.77 -14.54
C MET A 51 7.57 -8.16 -13.90
N LEU A 52 6.36 -8.70 -13.83
CA LEU A 52 6.12 -10.03 -13.29
C LEU A 52 6.73 -11.08 -14.19
N GLN A 53 7.55 -11.93 -13.60
CA GLN A 53 8.14 -13.12 -14.22
C GLN A 53 7.59 -14.38 -13.57
N SER A 54 7.65 -15.50 -14.26
CA SER A 54 7.20 -16.80 -13.73
C SER A 54 7.87 -17.15 -12.40
N GLU A 55 9.12 -16.74 -12.21
CA GLU A 55 9.88 -16.96 -10.97
C GLU A 55 9.20 -16.35 -9.73
N HIS A 56 8.60 -15.15 -9.87
CA HIS A 56 7.90 -14.50 -8.77
C HIS A 56 6.62 -15.25 -8.33
N LEU A 57 5.99 -15.99 -9.26
CA LEU A 57 4.83 -16.82 -8.96
C LEU A 57 5.26 -18.17 -8.42
N LEU A 58 6.35 -18.74 -8.94
CA LEU A 58 6.92 -20.02 -8.49
C LEU A 58 7.39 -19.95 -7.03
N ILE A 59 7.83 -18.80 -6.55
CA ILE A 59 8.17 -18.60 -5.14
C ILE A 59 7.01 -18.99 -4.20
N LEU A 60 5.77 -18.66 -4.56
CA LEU A 60 4.60 -19.01 -3.74
C LEU A 60 4.30 -20.51 -3.74
N ILE A 61 4.68 -21.21 -4.80
CA ILE A 61 4.46 -22.65 -4.96
C ILE A 61 5.61 -23.44 -4.31
N ASN A 62 6.84 -22.97 -4.50
CA ASN A 62 8.05 -23.67 -4.06
C ASN A 62 8.39 -23.41 -2.58
N ALA A 63 7.80 -22.38 -1.96
CA ALA A 63 8.03 -22.03 -0.56
C ALA A 63 6.69 -21.94 0.21
N PRO A 64 6.01 -23.07 0.46
CA PRO A 64 4.72 -23.07 1.18
C PRO A 64 4.84 -22.50 2.59
N GLU A 65 6.02 -22.50 3.20
CA GLU A 65 6.33 -21.84 4.46
C GLU A 65 6.08 -20.32 4.43
N LEU A 66 6.13 -19.68 3.25
CA LEU A 66 5.75 -18.28 3.09
C LEU A 66 4.29 -18.02 3.47
N LEU A 67 3.40 -18.96 3.17
CA LEU A 67 2.00 -18.89 3.57
C LEU A 67 1.86 -18.89 5.09
N LEU A 68 2.64 -19.76 5.76
CA LEU A 68 2.62 -19.88 7.22
C LEU A 68 3.20 -18.63 7.89
N VAL A 69 4.35 -18.13 7.41
CA VAL A 69 4.98 -16.92 7.95
C VAL A 69 4.09 -15.70 7.71
N THR A 70 3.56 -15.54 6.49
CA THR A 70 2.67 -14.42 6.17
C THR A 70 1.37 -14.49 6.97
N GLY A 71 0.74 -15.66 7.07
CA GLY A 71 -0.46 -15.86 7.87
C GLY A 71 -0.23 -15.63 9.36
N GLY A 72 0.87 -16.15 9.89
CA GLY A 72 1.30 -15.94 11.28
C GLY A 72 1.55 -14.46 11.58
N TYR A 73 2.27 -13.77 10.69
CA TYR A 73 2.50 -12.33 10.80
C TYR A 73 1.19 -11.53 10.78
N VAL A 74 0.32 -11.80 9.82
CA VAL A 74 -0.97 -11.09 9.70
C VAL A 74 -1.82 -11.26 10.94
N PHE A 75 -1.90 -12.49 11.47
CA PHE A 75 -2.65 -12.78 12.68
C PHE A 75 -2.03 -12.10 13.89
N ALA A 76 -0.71 -12.23 14.10
CA ALA A 76 0.00 -11.62 15.23
C ALA A 76 -0.08 -10.08 15.18
N ALA A 77 0.14 -9.49 14.01
CA ALA A 77 0.03 -8.04 13.82
C ALA A 77 -1.40 -7.54 14.07
N GLY A 78 -2.40 -8.23 13.53
CA GLY A 78 -3.81 -7.92 13.79
C GLY A 78 -4.15 -8.00 15.28
N PHE A 79 -3.71 -9.07 15.97
CA PHE A 79 -3.99 -9.29 17.38
C PHE A 79 -3.29 -8.26 18.28
N VAL A 80 -2.00 -8.00 18.08
CA VAL A 80 -1.24 -6.99 18.84
C VAL A 80 -1.79 -5.59 18.60
N GLY A 81 -2.06 -5.22 17.36
CA GLY A 81 -2.67 -3.94 17.04
C GLY A 81 -4.09 -3.79 17.61
N TRP A 82 -4.89 -4.85 17.58
CA TRP A 82 -6.20 -4.89 18.22
C TRP A 82 -6.13 -4.69 19.74
N LEU A 83 -5.19 -5.38 20.42
CA LEU A 83 -4.96 -5.19 21.86
C LEU A 83 -4.58 -3.73 22.17
N TRP A 84 -3.68 -3.14 21.40
CA TRP A 84 -3.28 -1.75 21.56
C TRP A 84 -4.48 -0.80 21.41
N LEU A 85 -5.20 -0.90 20.28
CA LEU A 85 -6.32 0.00 19.99
C LEU A 85 -7.47 -0.18 21.00
N THR A 86 -7.77 -1.41 21.43
CA THR A 86 -8.89 -1.65 22.34
C THR A 86 -8.54 -1.42 23.81
N ARG A 87 -7.37 -1.89 24.28
CA ARG A 87 -7.01 -1.84 25.70
C ARG A 87 -6.34 -0.54 26.10
N VAL A 88 -5.53 0.04 25.20
CA VAL A 88 -4.79 1.29 25.49
C VAL A 88 -5.55 2.51 24.98
N CYS A 89 -6.10 2.43 23.76
CA CYS A 89 -6.76 3.57 23.11
C CYS A 89 -8.28 3.61 23.33
N GLY A 90 -8.89 2.56 23.90
CA GLY A 90 -10.32 2.49 24.20
C GLY A 90 -11.25 2.36 22.99
N TRP A 91 -10.74 1.84 21.87
CA TRP A 91 -11.55 1.65 20.67
C TRP A 91 -12.57 0.53 20.84
N GLN A 92 -13.69 0.66 20.11
CA GLN A 92 -14.63 -0.44 19.95
C GLN A 92 -13.92 -1.65 19.34
N SER A 93 -14.20 -2.86 19.86
CA SER A 93 -13.48 -4.08 19.50
C SER A 93 -13.48 -4.36 17.99
N GLN A 94 -14.63 -4.17 17.31
CA GLN A 94 -14.76 -4.36 15.87
C GLN A 94 -13.88 -3.37 15.09
N SER A 95 -13.98 -2.08 15.44
CA SER A 95 -13.17 -1.03 14.81
C SER A 95 -11.68 -1.27 15.03
N GLY A 96 -11.28 -1.63 16.25
CA GLY A 96 -9.88 -1.92 16.60
C GLY A 96 -9.32 -3.10 15.81
N TRP A 97 -10.11 -4.18 15.62
CA TRP A 97 -9.67 -5.34 14.85
C TRP A 97 -9.39 -5.00 13.39
N TYR A 98 -10.38 -4.44 12.70
CA TYR A 98 -10.22 -4.11 11.27
C TYR A 98 -9.24 -2.95 11.01
N ALA A 99 -9.06 -2.04 11.97
CA ALA A 99 -8.02 -1.02 11.87
C ALA A 99 -6.61 -1.59 12.02
N ALA A 100 -6.43 -2.62 12.86
CA ALA A 100 -5.13 -3.25 13.10
C ALA A 100 -4.66 -4.11 11.93
N LEU A 101 -5.58 -4.80 11.24
CA LEU A 101 -5.24 -5.67 10.13
C LEU A 101 -4.54 -4.90 9.00
N PRO A 102 -3.41 -5.42 8.47
CA PRO A 102 -2.70 -4.80 7.35
C PRO A 102 -3.35 -5.14 5.99
N GLY A 103 -4.68 -4.96 5.89
CA GLY A 103 -5.49 -5.21 4.70
C GLY A 103 -5.71 -3.98 3.82
N GLY A 104 -6.50 -4.16 2.75
CA GLY A 104 -6.92 -3.05 1.91
C GLY A 104 -7.92 -2.14 2.65
N LEU A 105 -7.80 -0.82 2.45
CA LEU A 105 -8.65 0.16 3.13
C LEU A 105 -10.14 -0.09 2.88
N SER A 106 -10.51 -0.24 1.59
CA SER A 106 -11.92 -0.37 1.19
C SER A 106 -12.57 -1.59 1.79
N GLU A 107 -11.82 -2.70 1.79
CA GLU A 107 -12.27 -3.98 2.32
C GLU A 107 -12.41 -3.93 3.84
N MET A 108 -11.43 -3.34 4.54
CA MET A 108 -11.48 -3.22 6.00
C MET A 108 -12.61 -2.30 6.47
N VAL A 109 -12.85 -1.19 5.76
CA VAL A 109 -13.97 -0.28 6.01
C VAL A 109 -15.31 -0.99 5.81
N GLU A 110 -15.44 -1.78 4.74
CA GLU A 110 -16.67 -2.52 4.46
C GLU A 110 -16.94 -3.63 5.50
N LEU A 111 -15.91 -4.41 5.83
CA LEU A 111 -16.01 -5.43 6.89
C LEU A 111 -16.34 -4.80 8.25
N THR A 112 -15.82 -3.59 8.53
CA THR A 112 -16.16 -2.85 9.75
C THR A 112 -17.63 -2.49 9.80
N ARG A 113 -18.21 -2.00 8.68
CA ARG A 113 -19.63 -1.68 8.59
C ARG A 113 -20.50 -2.92 8.83
N GLN A 114 -20.15 -4.02 8.19
CA GLN A 114 -20.87 -5.30 8.35
C GLN A 114 -20.80 -5.82 9.78
N ALA A 115 -19.71 -5.55 10.49
CA ALA A 115 -19.53 -5.94 11.89
C ALA A 115 -20.13 -4.93 12.90
N GLY A 116 -20.76 -3.85 12.45
CA GLY A 116 -21.33 -2.81 13.33
C GLY A 116 -20.28 -1.91 13.99
N GLY A 117 -19.08 -1.84 13.42
CA GLY A 117 -18.00 -0.96 13.90
C GLY A 117 -18.05 0.44 13.28
N ARG A 118 -17.16 1.31 13.75
CA ARG A 118 -17.04 2.71 13.30
C ARG A 118 -16.12 2.82 12.09
N ALA A 119 -16.71 2.69 10.90
CA ALA A 119 -15.99 2.65 9.63
C ALA A 119 -15.11 3.88 9.37
N TYR A 120 -15.53 5.06 9.82
CA TYR A 120 -14.76 6.30 9.70
C TYR A 120 -13.42 6.21 10.47
N GLU A 121 -13.46 5.72 11.72
CA GLU A 121 -12.25 5.57 12.55
C GLU A 121 -11.25 4.62 11.85
N VAL A 122 -11.73 3.52 11.28
CA VAL A 122 -10.92 2.56 10.53
C VAL A 122 -10.32 3.18 9.27
N ALA A 123 -11.11 3.98 8.54
CA ALA A 123 -10.63 4.69 7.36
C ALA A 123 -9.50 5.68 7.70
N LEU A 124 -9.70 6.50 8.75
CA LEU A 124 -8.69 7.45 9.22
C LEU A 124 -7.43 6.72 9.71
N ALA A 125 -7.57 5.63 10.47
CA ALA A 125 -6.44 4.84 10.95
C ALA A 125 -5.58 4.31 9.80
N HIS A 126 -6.21 3.75 8.77
CA HIS A 126 -5.51 3.26 7.58
C HIS A 126 -4.80 4.37 6.80
N ALA A 127 -5.46 5.54 6.66
CA ALA A 127 -4.87 6.70 5.99
C ALA A 127 -3.64 7.22 6.76
N LEU A 128 -3.75 7.37 8.08
CA LEU A 128 -2.64 7.79 8.94
C LEU A 128 -1.50 6.76 8.94
N ARG A 129 -1.81 5.47 8.98
CA ARG A 129 -0.81 4.40 8.89
C ARG A 129 0.00 4.48 7.60
N ILE A 130 -0.67 4.61 6.46
CA ILE A 130 0.00 4.76 5.15
C ILE A 130 0.85 6.03 5.16
N PHE A 131 0.31 7.16 5.60
CA PHE A 131 1.04 8.42 5.66
C PHE A 131 2.31 8.33 6.53
N LEU A 132 2.21 7.75 7.73
CA LEU A 132 3.34 7.56 8.65
C LEU A 132 4.41 6.63 8.07
N LEU A 133 4.00 5.50 7.48
CA LEU A 133 4.94 4.56 6.87
C LEU A 133 5.64 5.14 5.65
N LEU A 134 4.93 5.92 4.82
CA LEU A 134 5.54 6.61 3.69
C LEU A 134 6.53 7.68 4.16
N SER A 135 6.17 8.44 5.19
CA SER A 135 7.07 9.44 5.77
C SER A 135 8.33 8.80 6.36
N LEU A 136 8.17 7.67 7.06
CA LEU A 136 9.29 6.91 7.61
C LEU A 136 10.16 6.31 6.50
N ALA A 137 9.56 5.76 5.45
CA ALA A 137 10.29 5.22 4.31
C ALA A 137 11.06 6.30 3.56
N ALA A 138 10.45 7.47 3.33
CA ALA A 138 11.13 8.60 2.70
C ALA A 138 12.32 9.08 3.53
N LEU A 139 12.17 9.17 4.85
CA LEU A 139 13.29 9.48 5.76
C LEU A 139 14.38 8.40 5.70
N ALA A 140 14.02 7.12 5.78
CA ALA A 140 14.99 6.03 5.71
C ALA A 140 15.80 6.07 4.40
N VAL A 141 15.10 6.29 3.27
CA VAL A 141 15.76 6.42 1.98
C VAL A 141 16.67 7.64 1.93
N ALA A 142 16.25 8.78 2.47
CA ALA A 142 17.07 10.00 2.53
C ALA A 142 18.36 9.81 3.36
N PHE A 143 18.33 8.98 4.41
CA PHE A 143 19.52 8.67 5.22
C PHE A 143 20.46 7.64 4.57
N VAL A 144 19.95 6.74 3.74
CA VAL A 144 20.75 5.68 3.11
C VAL A 144 21.37 6.14 1.78
N HIS A 145 20.72 7.08 1.09
CA HIS A 145 21.20 7.62 -0.19
C HIS A 145 22.00 8.89 0.02
N GLU A 146 23.32 8.81 -0.06
CA GLU A 146 24.25 9.98 -0.03
C GLU A 146 24.30 10.75 -1.36
N GLY A 147 23.32 10.63 -2.24
CA GLY A 147 23.28 11.27 -3.55
C GLY A 147 22.04 12.14 -3.77
N SER A 148 22.17 13.17 -4.60
CA SER A 148 21.00 13.85 -5.16
C SER A 148 20.16 12.81 -5.92
N TRP A 149 18.86 12.78 -5.66
CA TRP A 149 17.90 12.05 -6.49
C TRP A 149 17.88 12.68 -7.89
N SER A 150 18.95 12.44 -8.66
CA SER A 150 18.89 12.64 -10.09
C SER A 150 17.86 11.65 -10.61
N GLY A 151 16.74 12.18 -11.11
CA GLY A 151 15.60 11.39 -11.58
C GLY A 151 16.07 10.21 -12.41
N PHE A 152 15.31 9.11 -12.37
CA PHE A 152 15.63 7.96 -13.20
C PHE A 152 15.77 8.43 -14.65
N ALA A 153 16.94 8.21 -15.24
CA ALA A 153 17.13 8.32 -16.68
C ALA A 153 16.37 7.15 -17.34
N LEU A 154 15.04 7.20 -17.24
CA LEU A 154 14.18 6.20 -17.88
C LEU A 154 13.95 6.62 -19.34
N PRO A 155 13.92 5.69 -20.28
CA PRO A 155 13.75 6.00 -21.69
C PRO A 155 12.43 6.76 -21.92
N PRO A 156 12.37 7.63 -22.93
CA PRO A 156 11.14 8.31 -23.27
C PRO A 156 10.07 7.27 -23.66
N LEU A 157 8.84 7.47 -23.17
CA LEU A 157 7.72 6.59 -23.49
C LEU A 157 7.31 6.79 -24.94
N ALA A 158 7.36 5.74 -25.76
CA ALA A 158 6.82 5.78 -27.12
C ALA A 158 5.30 5.99 -27.06
N LEU A 159 4.74 6.65 -28.05
CA LEU A 159 3.28 6.88 -28.12
C LEU A 159 2.49 5.59 -28.12
N SER A 160 2.98 4.53 -28.77
CA SER A 160 2.41 3.19 -28.77
C SER A 160 2.31 2.62 -27.35
N ASP A 161 3.38 2.73 -26.57
CA ASP A 161 3.44 2.23 -25.20
C ASP A 161 2.52 3.04 -24.28
N ALA A 162 2.44 4.35 -24.49
CA ALA A 162 1.51 5.21 -23.74
C ALA A 162 0.03 4.82 -24.01
N LEU A 163 -0.33 4.59 -25.25
CA LEU A 163 -1.69 4.16 -25.64
C LEU A 163 -2.00 2.76 -25.10
N MET A 164 -1.06 1.84 -25.20
CA MET A 164 -1.20 0.48 -24.66
C MET A 164 -1.35 0.52 -23.15
N LEU A 165 -0.51 1.29 -22.45
CA LEU A 165 -0.61 1.48 -21.01
C LEU A 165 -1.96 2.06 -20.60
N PHE A 166 -2.44 3.09 -21.30
CA PHE A 166 -3.76 3.66 -21.06
C PHE A 166 -4.85 2.59 -21.21
N ALA A 167 -4.81 1.80 -22.28
CA ALA A 167 -5.76 0.71 -22.52
C ALA A 167 -5.70 -0.35 -21.41
N VAL A 168 -4.51 -0.79 -21.02
CA VAL A 168 -4.29 -1.76 -19.93
C VAL A 168 -4.86 -1.26 -18.61
N VAL A 169 -4.59 0.00 -18.27
CA VAL A 169 -5.11 0.60 -17.03
C VAL A 169 -6.64 0.68 -17.09
N TRP A 170 -7.19 1.20 -18.17
CA TRP A 170 -8.64 1.35 -18.31
C TRP A 170 -9.36 0.01 -18.27
N VAL A 171 -8.94 -0.96 -19.09
CA VAL A 171 -9.52 -2.31 -19.12
C VAL A 171 -9.37 -2.98 -17.74
N GLY A 172 -8.19 -2.89 -17.14
CA GLY A 172 -7.91 -3.45 -15.83
C GLY A 172 -8.79 -2.87 -14.72
N LEU A 173 -9.00 -1.55 -14.72
CA LEU A 173 -9.90 -0.89 -13.75
C LEU A 173 -11.36 -1.34 -13.92
N VAL A 174 -11.83 -1.41 -15.17
CA VAL A 174 -13.22 -1.82 -15.49
C VAL A 174 -13.44 -3.30 -15.12
N LEU A 175 -12.60 -4.20 -15.62
CA LEU A 175 -12.71 -5.63 -15.36
C LEU A 175 -12.50 -5.95 -13.90
N GLY A 176 -11.47 -5.39 -13.26
CA GLY A 176 -11.18 -5.62 -11.85
C GLY A 176 -12.34 -5.22 -10.94
N LYS A 177 -13.00 -4.09 -11.23
CA LYS A 177 -14.21 -3.67 -10.54
C LYS A 177 -15.38 -4.62 -10.81
N ARG A 178 -15.57 -5.05 -12.07
CA ARG A 178 -16.69 -5.91 -12.47
C ARG A 178 -16.64 -7.29 -11.82
N ILE A 179 -15.45 -7.90 -11.74
CA ILE A 179 -15.25 -9.21 -11.10
C ILE A 179 -14.95 -9.10 -9.60
N ARG A 180 -15.06 -7.88 -9.03
CA ARG A 180 -14.90 -7.59 -7.60
C ARG A 180 -13.53 -8.02 -7.04
N LEU A 181 -12.47 -7.78 -7.80
CA LEU A 181 -11.11 -8.06 -7.30
C LEU A 181 -10.81 -7.23 -6.06
N PRO A 182 -10.16 -7.83 -5.04
CA PRO A 182 -9.61 -7.05 -3.92
C PRO A 182 -8.58 -6.04 -4.47
N ALA A 183 -8.55 -4.84 -3.91
CA ALA A 183 -7.70 -3.75 -4.41
C ALA A 183 -7.75 -3.58 -5.94
N HIS A 184 -8.94 -3.67 -6.55
CA HIS A 184 -9.16 -3.73 -8.00
C HIS A 184 -8.41 -2.67 -8.79
N SER A 185 -8.17 -1.49 -8.20
CA SER A 185 -7.45 -0.40 -8.87
C SER A 185 -5.96 -0.69 -9.10
N VAL A 186 -5.38 -1.62 -8.35
CA VAL A 186 -4.01 -2.12 -8.57
C VAL A 186 -4.06 -3.46 -9.28
N MET A 187 -4.86 -4.40 -8.73
CA MET A 187 -4.88 -5.79 -9.18
C MET A 187 -5.39 -5.98 -10.61
N GLY A 188 -6.41 -5.20 -11.00
CA GLY A 188 -6.96 -5.29 -12.35
C GLY A 188 -5.91 -4.98 -13.43
N PRO A 189 -5.33 -3.75 -13.44
CA PRO A 189 -4.27 -3.40 -14.38
C PRO A 189 -3.03 -4.30 -14.27
N LEU A 190 -2.64 -4.72 -13.06
CA LEU A 190 -1.53 -5.64 -12.84
C LEU A 190 -1.75 -6.98 -13.56
N LEU A 191 -2.91 -7.60 -13.40
CA LEU A 191 -3.21 -8.90 -14.02
C LEU A 191 -3.29 -8.81 -15.54
N ILE A 192 -3.86 -7.73 -16.08
CA ILE A 192 -3.89 -7.51 -17.55
C ILE A 192 -2.48 -7.32 -18.09
N SER A 193 -1.67 -6.48 -17.43
CA SER A 193 -0.29 -6.24 -17.83
C SER A 193 0.58 -7.49 -17.73
N ALA A 194 0.43 -8.26 -16.64
CA ALA A 194 1.12 -9.55 -16.48
C ALA A 194 0.73 -10.54 -17.57
N LEU A 195 -0.56 -10.64 -17.90
CA LEU A 195 -1.03 -11.50 -18.98
C LEU A 195 -0.40 -11.13 -20.33
N LEU A 196 -0.34 -9.83 -20.64
CA LEU A 196 0.29 -9.34 -21.86
C LEU A 196 1.79 -9.61 -21.88
N SER A 197 2.46 -9.46 -20.73
CA SER A 197 3.88 -9.80 -20.58
C SER A 197 4.13 -11.28 -20.85
N PHE A 198 3.32 -12.18 -20.28
CA PHE A 198 3.49 -13.62 -20.46
C PHE A 198 3.10 -14.15 -21.84
N VAL A 199 2.08 -13.55 -22.50
CA VAL A 199 1.54 -14.06 -23.78
C VAL A 199 2.19 -13.38 -24.97
N LEU A 200 2.48 -12.09 -24.90
CA LEU A 200 2.98 -11.27 -26.01
C LEU A 200 4.42 -10.81 -25.84
N ASP A 201 5.08 -11.22 -24.76
CA ASP A 201 6.43 -10.74 -24.39
C ASP A 201 6.51 -9.20 -24.34
N TRP A 202 5.37 -8.57 -23.95
CA TRP A 202 5.29 -7.12 -23.86
C TRP A 202 5.75 -6.65 -22.49
N HIS A 203 6.89 -5.98 -22.46
CA HIS A 203 7.47 -5.40 -21.26
C HIS A 203 7.29 -3.88 -21.27
N LEU A 204 6.50 -3.39 -20.33
CA LEU A 204 6.27 -1.97 -20.18
C LEU A 204 7.53 -1.29 -19.63
N SER A 205 8.08 -0.34 -20.39
CA SER A 205 9.08 0.57 -19.86
C SER A 205 8.41 1.63 -18.97
N VAL A 206 8.76 1.65 -17.70
CA VAL A 206 8.35 2.72 -16.78
C VAL A 206 9.24 3.91 -17.01
N ASN A 207 8.67 5.11 -17.17
CA ASN A 207 9.42 6.34 -17.30
C ASN A 207 9.14 7.30 -16.13
N GLU A 208 10.06 8.24 -15.91
CA GLU A 208 9.99 9.19 -14.80
C GLU A 208 8.67 9.99 -14.76
N PRO A 209 8.18 10.59 -15.87
CA PRO A 209 6.91 11.30 -15.87
C PRO A 209 5.73 10.46 -15.40
N LEU A 210 5.65 9.18 -15.78
CA LEU A 210 4.59 8.28 -15.32
C LEU A 210 4.67 8.02 -13.81
N VAL A 211 5.88 7.86 -13.29
CA VAL A 211 6.12 7.68 -11.85
C VAL A 211 5.67 8.92 -11.08
N ILE A 212 6.00 10.11 -11.58
CA ILE A 212 5.57 11.40 -10.98
C ILE A 212 4.04 11.51 -11.00
N VAL A 213 3.41 11.26 -12.14
CA VAL A 213 1.93 11.29 -12.26
C VAL A 213 1.28 10.31 -11.31
N ALA A 214 1.79 9.08 -11.21
CA ALA A 214 1.30 8.08 -10.28
C ALA A 214 1.46 8.53 -8.81
N GLN A 215 2.60 9.09 -8.45
CA GLN A 215 2.85 9.65 -7.11
C GLN A 215 1.87 10.76 -6.76
N LEU A 216 1.68 11.74 -7.66
CA LEU A 216 0.73 12.84 -7.47
C LEU A 216 -0.69 12.32 -7.28
N ALA A 217 -1.12 11.39 -8.13
CA ALA A 217 -2.46 10.82 -8.07
C ALA A 217 -2.70 10.02 -6.78
N ILE A 218 -1.72 9.25 -6.33
CA ILE A 218 -1.82 8.48 -5.08
C ILE A 218 -1.76 9.42 -3.88
N GLY A 219 -0.87 10.41 -3.88
CA GLY A 219 -0.78 11.41 -2.84
C GLY A 219 -2.06 12.23 -2.68
N TRP A 220 -2.68 12.63 -3.80
CA TRP A 220 -3.98 13.28 -3.82
C TRP A 220 -5.09 12.38 -3.25
N SER A 221 -5.12 11.12 -3.67
CA SER A 221 -6.07 10.14 -3.12
C SER A 221 -5.89 9.93 -1.61
N LEU A 222 -4.64 9.95 -1.13
CA LEU A 222 -4.36 9.87 0.30
C LEU A 222 -4.81 11.13 1.04
N ALA A 223 -4.58 12.32 0.47
CA ALA A 223 -5.07 13.60 0.97
C ALA A 223 -6.59 13.57 1.21
N HIS A 224 -7.31 13.06 0.21
CA HIS A 224 -8.78 13.00 0.26
C HIS A 224 -9.31 12.08 1.39
N ARG A 225 -8.55 11.08 1.81
CA ARG A 225 -8.92 10.19 2.93
C ARG A 225 -8.95 10.89 4.28
N PHE A 226 -8.31 12.05 4.42
CA PHE A 226 -8.37 12.87 5.62
C PHE A 226 -9.57 13.81 5.65
N GLN A 227 -10.30 13.94 4.55
CA GLN A 227 -11.45 14.84 4.46
C GLN A 227 -12.51 14.51 5.52
N GLY A 228 -13.03 15.57 6.16
CA GLY A 228 -14.01 15.44 7.25
C GLY A 228 -13.41 15.08 8.61
N SER A 229 -12.07 14.95 8.70
CA SER A 229 -11.38 14.75 9.97
C SER A 229 -11.07 16.10 10.63
N SER A 230 -11.42 16.27 11.88
CA SER A 230 -11.01 17.44 12.66
C SER A 230 -9.59 17.34 13.20
N PHE A 231 -8.96 18.48 13.52
CA PHE A 231 -7.62 18.50 14.12
C PHE A 231 -7.48 17.61 15.37
N PRO A 232 -8.44 17.60 16.35
CA PRO A 232 -8.35 16.69 17.49
C PRO A 232 -8.36 15.21 17.09
N GLN A 233 -9.17 14.84 16.08
CA GLN A 233 -9.22 13.46 15.58
C GLN A 233 -7.92 13.05 14.91
N ILE A 234 -7.33 13.92 14.07
CA ILE A 234 -6.04 13.69 13.42
C ILE A 234 -4.95 13.55 14.48
N ARG A 235 -4.86 14.47 15.45
CA ARG A 235 -3.86 14.43 16.52
C ARG A 235 -3.96 13.16 17.36
N SER A 236 -5.17 12.81 17.77
CA SER A 236 -5.42 11.57 18.53
C SER A 236 -5.09 10.33 17.69
N GLY A 237 -5.50 10.30 16.43
CA GLY A 237 -5.20 9.21 15.50
C GLY A 237 -3.69 9.05 15.28
N LEU A 238 -2.94 10.15 15.10
CA LEU A 238 -1.48 10.09 14.94
C LEU A 238 -0.81 9.41 16.13
N TRP A 239 -1.16 9.81 17.36
CA TRP A 239 -0.63 9.18 18.57
C TRP A 239 -0.98 7.68 18.63
N GLN A 240 -2.25 7.34 18.41
CA GLN A 240 -2.76 5.97 18.52
C GLN A 240 -2.12 5.04 17.46
N ILE A 241 -2.02 5.52 16.22
CA ILE A 241 -1.47 4.73 15.12
C ILE A 241 0.06 4.65 15.19
N THR A 242 0.74 5.72 15.62
CA THR A 242 2.19 5.66 15.88
C THR A 242 2.49 4.63 16.96
N GLY A 243 1.78 4.63 18.09
CA GLY A 243 1.95 3.66 19.15
C GLY A 243 1.68 2.22 18.65
N MET A 244 0.64 2.02 17.86
CA MET A 244 0.37 0.73 17.22
C MET A 244 1.55 0.28 16.33
N LEU A 245 2.05 1.16 15.46
CA LEU A 245 3.17 0.85 14.58
C LEU A 245 4.43 0.49 15.36
N LEU A 246 4.73 1.20 16.44
CA LEU A 246 5.87 0.87 17.32
C LEU A 246 5.74 -0.53 17.91
N CYS A 247 4.53 -0.95 18.31
CA CYS A 247 4.29 -2.32 18.78
C CYS A 247 4.42 -3.37 17.65
N LEU A 248 4.17 -2.99 16.40
CA LEU A 248 4.25 -3.88 15.24
C LEU A 248 5.65 -4.02 14.65
N ILE A 249 6.55 -3.06 14.88
CA ILE A 249 7.93 -3.09 14.34
C ILE A 249 8.65 -4.42 14.62
N PRO A 250 8.68 -4.96 15.84
CA PRO A 250 9.38 -6.21 16.10
C PRO A 250 8.82 -7.39 15.29
N LEU A 251 7.49 -7.48 15.17
CA LEU A 251 6.82 -8.53 14.39
C LEU A 251 7.10 -8.38 12.89
N TRP A 252 7.07 -7.15 12.40
CA TRP A 252 7.37 -6.82 11.01
C TRP A 252 8.81 -7.19 10.64
N VAL A 253 9.78 -6.75 11.46
CA VAL A 253 11.21 -7.05 11.23
C VAL A 253 11.47 -8.55 11.32
N LEU A 254 10.87 -9.23 12.31
CA LEU A 254 11.00 -10.68 12.45
C LEU A 254 10.46 -11.44 11.24
N ALA A 255 9.26 -11.08 10.75
CA ALA A 255 8.68 -11.72 9.58
C ALA A 255 9.54 -11.50 8.32
N ALA A 256 10.00 -10.27 8.11
CA ALA A 256 10.90 -9.94 7.00
C ALA A 256 12.22 -10.69 7.09
N TRP A 257 12.80 -10.81 8.28
CA TRP A 257 14.05 -11.54 8.50
C TRP A 257 13.90 -13.04 8.28
N VAL A 258 12.82 -13.64 8.78
CA VAL A 258 12.55 -15.08 8.55
C VAL A 258 12.39 -15.38 7.07
N VAL A 259 11.62 -14.55 6.33
CA VAL A 259 11.42 -14.77 4.90
C VAL A 259 12.70 -14.49 4.10
N MET A 260 13.50 -13.52 4.52
CA MET A 260 14.83 -13.29 3.93
C MET A 260 15.69 -14.58 3.97
N ILE A 261 15.69 -15.29 5.11
CA ILE A 261 16.46 -16.54 5.25
C ILE A 261 15.87 -17.66 4.36
N LEU A 262 14.54 -17.72 4.24
CA LEU A 262 13.86 -18.76 3.47
C LEU A 262 13.97 -18.57 1.95
N THR A 263 14.13 -17.34 1.48
CA THR A 263 14.04 -16.99 0.05
C THR A 263 15.32 -16.44 -0.54
N GLU A 264 16.35 -16.24 0.27
CA GLU A 264 17.64 -15.63 -0.13
C GLU A 264 17.54 -14.21 -0.74
N HIS A 265 16.39 -13.56 -0.59
CA HIS A 265 16.18 -12.18 -1.03
C HIS A 265 16.66 -11.17 0.00
N GLY A 266 17.08 -9.98 -0.44
CA GLY A 266 17.61 -8.94 0.43
C GLY A 266 16.60 -8.47 1.50
N LEU A 267 17.07 -8.14 2.71
CA LEU A 267 16.25 -7.68 3.83
C LEU A 267 15.40 -6.46 3.47
N ALA A 268 15.93 -5.52 2.70
CA ALA A 268 15.19 -4.32 2.29
C ALA A 268 13.92 -4.66 1.51
N VAL A 269 14.00 -5.62 0.58
CA VAL A 269 12.84 -6.11 -0.20
C VAL A 269 11.81 -6.75 0.73
N MET A 270 12.26 -7.58 1.68
CA MET A 270 11.37 -8.24 2.64
C MET A 270 10.72 -7.25 3.61
N LEU A 271 11.46 -6.24 4.07
CA LEU A 271 10.88 -5.17 4.87
C LEU A 271 9.76 -4.43 4.11
N LEU A 272 9.94 -4.13 2.83
CA LEU A 272 8.89 -3.52 2.01
C LEU A 272 7.71 -4.49 1.80
N ALA A 273 7.98 -5.76 1.53
CA ALA A 273 6.95 -6.78 1.29
C ALA A 273 6.05 -7.03 2.52
N PHE A 274 6.62 -6.97 3.72
CA PHE A 274 5.89 -7.17 4.98
C PHE A 274 5.44 -5.86 5.64
N ALA A 275 5.82 -4.70 5.09
CA ALA A 275 5.40 -3.41 5.64
C ALA A 275 3.87 -3.35 5.79
N PRO A 276 3.34 -2.89 6.92
CA PRO A 276 1.89 -2.76 7.13
C PRO A 276 1.31 -1.54 6.38
N GLY A 277 1.85 -1.25 5.19
CA GLY A 277 1.49 -0.14 4.30
C GLY A 277 0.58 -0.56 3.14
N GLY A 278 0.34 0.39 2.24
CA GLY A 278 -0.40 0.14 1.01
C GLY A 278 0.46 -0.55 -0.06
N GLN A 279 -0.18 -1.40 -0.85
CA GLN A 279 0.48 -2.20 -1.87
C GLN A 279 1.16 -1.34 -2.96
N ALA A 280 0.46 -0.33 -3.47
CA ALA A 280 0.98 0.55 -4.51
C ALA A 280 2.16 1.39 -4.01
N GLU A 281 2.06 1.88 -2.78
CA GLU A 281 3.07 2.71 -2.16
C GLU A 281 4.36 1.93 -1.91
N MET A 282 4.26 0.71 -1.40
CA MET A 282 5.44 -0.15 -1.16
C MET A 282 6.08 -0.62 -2.47
N ALA A 283 5.29 -0.89 -3.50
CA ALA A 283 5.80 -1.20 -4.85
C ALA A 283 6.57 -0.03 -5.44
N LEU A 284 6.06 1.19 -5.26
CA LEU A 284 6.74 2.40 -5.71
C LEU A 284 8.08 2.60 -4.98
N ILE A 285 8.13 2.41 -3.67
CA ILE A 285 9.37 2.49 -2.90
C ILE A 285 10.36 1.42 -3.36
N ALA A 286 9.90 0.19 -3.62
CA ALA A 286 10.73 -0.87 -4.16
C ALA A 286 11.36 -0.48 -5.51
N LEU A 287 10.55 0.09 -6.40
CA LEU A 287 11.02 0.61 -7.70
C LEU A 287 12.10 1.68 -7.51
N LEU A 288 11.87 2.63 -6.61
CA LEU A 288 12.82 3.70 -6.32
C LEU A 288 14.14 3.20 -5.73
N LEU A 289 14.12 2.14 -4.96
CA LEU A 289 15.31 1.52 -4.35
C LEU A 289 16.02 0.51 -5.26
N GLY A 290 15.56 0.34 -6.51
CA GLY A 290 16.10 -0.71 -7.41
C GLY A 290 15.83 -2.13 -6.92
N ALA A 291 14.88 -2.30 -6.00
CA ALA A 291 14.42 -3.59 -5.51
C ALA A 291 13.37 -4.19 -6.47
N SER A 292 12.98 -5.45 -6.30
CA SER A 292 11.93 -6.07 -7.12
C SER A 292 10.53 -5.63 -6.69
N PRO A 293 9.85 -4.71 -7.43
CA PRO A 293 8.48 -4.32 -7.10
C PRO A 293 7.50 -5.48 -7.28
N ALA A 294 7.79 -6.37 -8.24
CA ALA A 294 6.98 -7.54 -8.54
C ALA A 294 6.89 -8.49 -7.34
N LEU A 295 8.01 -8.79 -6.69
CA LEU A 295 8.05 -9.64 -5.49
C LEU A 295 7.31 -8.98 -4.31
N VAL A 296 7.53 -7.68 -4.09
CA VAL A 296 6.83 -6.91 -3.05
C VAL A 296 5.33 -6.99 -3.25
N VAL A 297 4.84 -6.76 -4.47
CA VAL A 297 3.40 -6.82 -4.77
C VAL A 297 2.86 -8.24 -4.64
N THR A 298 3.58 -9.25 -5.08
CA THR A 298 3.17 -10.66 -4.96
C THR A 298 2.90 -11.03 -3.49
N LEU A 299 3.80 -10.67 -2.59
CA LEU A 299 3.63 -10.93 -1.15
C LEU A 299 2.52 -10.08 -0.52
N HIS A 300 2.32 -8.84 -1.00
CA HIS A 300 1.19 -8.01 -0.57
C HIS A 300 -0.17 -8.59 -1.01
N VAL A 301 -0.25 -9.12 -2.24
CA VAL A 301 -1.45 -9.79 -2.75
C VAL A 301 -1.76 -11.02 -1.90
N LEU A 302 -0.76 -11.87 -1.66
CA LEU A 302 -0.89 -13.02 -0.78
C LEU A 302 -1.47 -12.61 0.59
N ARG A 303 -0.91 -11.55 1.19
CA ARG A 303 -1.38 -11.00 2.46
C ARG A 303 -2.85 -10.57 2.40
N VAL A 304 -3.25 -9.84 1.36
CA VAL A 304 -4.64 -9.37 1.19
C VAL A 304 -5.59 -10.56 1.04
N VAL A 305 -5.24 -11.57 0.25
CA VAL A 305 -6.04 -12.79 0.08
C VAL A 305 -6.21 -13.52 1.41
N LEU A 306 -5.14 -13.69 2.18
CA LEU A 306 -5.20 -14.31 3.51
C LEU A 306 -6.10 -13.51 4.45
N ILE A 307 -5.95 -12.19 4.50
CA ILE A 307 -6.78 -11.33 5.35
C ILE A 307 -8.25 -11.47 4.99
N LEU A 308 -8.60 -11.34 3.72
CA LEU A 308 -10.01 -11.44 3.29
C LEU A 308 -10.63 -12.81 3.56
N SER A 309 -9.83 -13.86 3.46
CA SER A 309 -10.29 -15.23 3.74
C SER A 309 -10.60 -15.45 5.22
N PHE A 310 -9.93 -14.75 6.12
CA PHE A 310 -9.95 -15.07 7.54
C PHE A 310 -10.32 -13.93 8.49
N ALA A 311 -10.29 -12.65 8.03
CA ALA A 311 -10.47 -11.48 8.90
C ALA A 311 -11.73 -11.52 9.77
N SER A 312 -12.86 -11.95 9.20
CA SER A 312 -14.14 -12.07 9.92
C SER A 312 -14.21 -13.31 10.83
N ARG A 313 -13.44 -14.35 10.51
CA ARG A 313 -13.38 -15.60 11.29
C ARG A 313 -12.46 -15.46 12.51
N TRP A 314 -11.39 -14.71 12.37
CA TRP A 314 -10.37 -14.50 13.39
C TRP A 314 -10.70 -13.36 14.36
N TYR A 315 -11.82 -12.69 14.19
CA TYR A 315 -12.23 -11.61 15.09
C TYR A 315 -12.39 -12.10 16.53
N PRO A 316 -11.57 -11.62 17.49
CA PRO A 316 -11.53 -12.15 18.85
C PRO A 316 -12.78 -11.84 19.68
N GLY A 317 -13.62 -10.90 19.26
CA GLY A 317 -14.84 -10.48 19.95
C GLY A 317 -16.14 -11.13 19.47
N LYS A 318 -16.07 -12.15 18.61
CA LYS A 318 -17.26 -12.80 18.01
C LYS A 318 -18.13 -13.55 19.02
N ASN A 319 -17.59 -13.86 20.20
CA ASN A 319 -18.26 -14.64 21.24
C ASN A 319 -18.61 -13.83 22.51
N ARG A 320 -18.67 -12.48 22.40
CA ARG A 320 -19.04 -11.63 23.51
C ARG A 320 -20.29 -10.83 23.21
#